data_56e0af3df224cd6ad4f4ecce3b3b6228
#
_entry.id   56e0af3df224cd6ad4f4ecce3b3b6228
#
_cell.length_a   1.000
_cell.length_b   1.000
_cell.length_c   1.000
_cell.angle_alpha   90.00
_cell.angle_beta   90.00
_cell.angle_gamma   90.00
#
_symmetry.space_group_name_H-M   'P 1'
#
loop_
_entity.id
_entity.type
_entity.pdbx_description
1 polymer ?
#
loop_
_entity_poly.entity_id
_entity_poly.type
_entity_poly.pdbx_seq_one_letter_code
_entity_poly.pdbx_strand_id
1 'polypeptide(L)' 'METPKFTGRNGPITEIAKATGKSQQFIRIGIQKRILQFGYALKQEGSSEYNYFCPDKKVWEETGYFKNMSNDDVV' A
#
# COMPACT_ATOMS: atom_id res chain seq x y z
N MET A 1 -20.57 10.52 1.56
CA MET A 1 -19.15 10.42 1.86
C MET A 1 -18.33 10.53 0.59
N GLU A 2 -17.36 11.37 0.63
CA GLU A 2 -16.57 11.63 -0.57
C GLU A 2 -15.46 10.62 -0.73
N THR A 3 -15.25 10.23 -1.98
CA THR A 3 -14.15 9.35 -2.31
C THR A 3 -12.84 10.15 -2.30
N PRO A 4 -11.77 9.60 -1.75
CA PRO A 4 -10.50 10.29 -1.80
C PRO A 4 -10.05 10.53 -3.23
N LYS A 5 -9.21 11.52 -3.40
CA LYS A 5 -8.70 11.84 -4.71
C LYS A 5 -7.47 10.98 -4.98
N PHE A 6 -7.65 9.96 -5.78
CA PHE A 6 -6.58 9.00 -6.04
C PHE A 6 -5.64 9.51 -7.11
N THR A 7 -4.37 9.28 -6.91
CA THR A 7 -3.34 9.69 -7.84
C THR A 7 -2.50 8.52 -8.35
N GLY A 8 -2.79 7.31 -7.89
CA GLY A 8 -1.98 6.15 -8.25
C GLY A 8 -0.68 6.09 -7.49
N ARG A 9 -0.58 6.86 -6.43
CA ARG A 9 0.65 6.93 -5.66
C ARG A 9 0.91 5.65 -4.88
N ASN A 10 2.17 5.31 -4.74
CA ASN A 10 2.55 4.12 -4.00
C ASN A 10 2.39 4.35 -2.51
N GLY A 11 1.61 3.49 -1.86
CA GLY A 11 1.44 3.57 -0.42
C GLY A 11 2.57 2.86 0.31
N PRO A 12 3.15 3.48 1.33
CA PRO A 12 4.24 2.85 2.08
C PRO A 12 3.75 1.63 2.85
N ILE A 13 4.52 0.56 2.80
CA ILE A 13 4.18 -0.67 3.52
C ILE A 13 4.07 -0.38 5.03
N THR A 14 4.95 0.46 5.55
CA THR A 14 4.94 0.77 6.98
C THR A 14 3.60 1.37 7.40
N GLU A 15 3.05 2.26 6.60
CA GLU A 15 1.81 2.91 6.96
C GLU A 15 0.61 2.01 6.74
N ILE A 16 0.66 1.18 5.70
CA ILE A 16 -0.41 0.23 5.46
C ILE A 16 -0.48 -0.77 6.60
N ALA A 17 0.67 -1.25 7.06
CA ALA A 17 0.72 -2.18 8.17
C ALA A 17 0.14 -1.55 9.44
N LYS A 18 0.48 -0.30 9.68
CA LYS A 18 -0.02 0.40 10.84
C LYS A 18 -1.53 0.59 10.76
N ALA A 19 -2.02 0.95 9.60
CA ALA A 19 -3.45 1.21 9.41
C ALA A 19 -4.28 -0.06 9.54
N THR A 20 -3.72 -1.20 9.15
CA THR A 20 -4.44 -2.47 9.19
C THR A 20 -4.20 -3.24 10.47
N GLY A 21 -3.27 -2.79 11.31
CA GLY A 21 -2.94 -3.51 12.52
C GLY A 21 -2.13 -4.77 12.30
N LYS A 22 -1.47 -4.86 11.15
CA LYS A 22 -0.67 -6.02 10.81
C LYS A 22 0.80 -5.65 10.77
N SER A 23 1.68 -6.67 10.82
CA SER A 23 3.10 -6.41 10.71
C SER A 23 3.49 -6.13 9.27
N GLN A 24 4.62 -5.46 9.10
CA GLN A 24 5.11 -5.20 7.75
C GLN A 24 5.41 -6.50 7.02
N GLN A 25 5.93 -7.47 7.74
CA GLN A 25 6.22 -8.76 7.14
C GLN A 25 4.95 -9.44 6.64
N PHE A 26 3.88 -9.35 7.41
CA PHE A 26 2.59 -9.90 7.00
C PHE A 26 2.15 -9.28 5.68
N ILE A 27 2.30 -7.96 5.55
CA ILE A 27 1.88 -7.27 4.34
C ILE A 27 2.74 -7.71 3.15
N ARG A 28 4.06 -7.76 3.34
CA ARG A 28 4.96 -8.13 2.25
C ARG A 28 4.70 -9.55 1.76
N ILE A 29 4.59 -10.49 2.70
CA ILE A 29 4.35 -11.88 2.34
C ILE A 29 2.98 -12.05 1.69
N GLY A 30 1.98 -11.37 2.20
CA GLY A 30 0.65 -11.44 1.64
C GLY A 30 0.61 -10.93 0.21
N ILE A 31 1.36 -9.88 -0.09
CA ILE A 31 1.42 -9.36 -1.45
C ILE A 31 2.18 -10.33 -2.35
N GLN A 32 3.29 -10.88 -1.86
CA GLN A 32 4.07 -11.83 -2.65
C GLN A 32 3.25 -13.05 -3.03
N LYS A 33 2.41 -13.52 -2.14
CA LYS A 33 1.60 -14.70 -2.37
C LYS A 33 0.26 -14.38 -2.98
N ARG A 34 0.03 -13.12 -3.30
CA ARG A 34 -1.21 -12.64 -3.91
C ARG A 34 -2.44 -12.90 -3.05
N ILE A 35 -2.23 -13.03 -1.76
CA ILE A 35 -3.33 -13.11 -0.82
C ILE A 35 -3.90 -11.73 -0.59
N LEU A 36 -3.01 -10.74 -0.45
CA LEU A 36 -3.42 -9.35 -0.36
C LEU A 36 -3.34 -8.75 -1.76
N GLN A 37 -4.48 -8.33 -2.27
CA GLN A 37 -4.58 -7.93 -3.67
C GLN A 37 -4.53 -6.43 -3.88
N PHE A 38 -4.13 -5.68 -2.86
CA PHE A 38 -4.05 -4.24 -3.02
C PHE A 38 -2.66 -3.76 -3.45
N GLY A 39 -1.77 -4.68 -3.78
CA GLY A 39 -0.44 -4.28 -4.19
C GLY A 39 0.23 -5.32 -5.04
N TYR A 40 1.40 -4.97 -5.52
CA TYR A 40 2.20 -5.84 -6.37
C TYR A 40 3.59 -6.00 -5.78
N ALA A 41 4.15 -7.19 -5.91
CA ALA A 41 5.52 -7.46 -5.49
C ALA A 41 6.30 -7.87 -6.74
N LEU A 42 7.33 -7.11 -7.06
CA LEU A 42 8.14 -7.36 -8.25
C LEU A 42 9.57 -7.62 -7.81
N LYS A 43 10.11 -8.72 -8.28
CA LYS A 43 11.49 -9.07 -7.99
C LYS A 43 12.33 -8.71 -9.19
N GLN A 44 13.32 -7.88 -8.96
CA GLN A 44 14.19 -7.45 -10.01
C GLN A 44 15.14 -8.56 -10.40
N GLU A 45 15.43 -8.68 -11.68
CA GLU A 45 16.32 -9.73 -12.17
C GLU A 45 17.70 -9.58 -11.54
N GLY A 46 18.22 -10.69 -11.03
CA GLY A 46 19.51 -10.67 -10.38
C GLY A 46 19.49 -10.19 -8.94
N SER A 47 18.33 -9.86 -8.41
CA SER A 47 18.20 -9.40 -7.04
C SER A 47 17.35 -10.36 -6.23
N SER A 48 17.66 -10.47 -4.95
CA SER A 48 16.83 -11.26 -4.05
C SER A 48 15.78 -10.41 -3.36
N GLU A 49 15.71 -9.13 -3.66
CA GLU A 49 14.80 -8.22 -3.00
C GLU A 49 13.59 -7.93 -3.87
N TYR A 50 12.47 -7.72 -3.19
CA TYR A 50 11.22 -7.37 -3.85
C TYR A 50 10.98 -5.87 -3.75
N ASN A 51 10.45 -5.31 -4.83
CA ASN A 51 9.92 -3.96 -4.79
C ASN A 51 8.40 -4.06 -4.71
N TYR A 52 7.81 -3.23 -3.85
CA TYR A 52 6.37 -3.28 -3.63
C TYR A 52 5.72 -2.01 -4.14
N PHE A 53 4.62 -2.18 -4.84
CA PHE A 53 3.84 -1.06 -5.32
C PHE A 53 2.39 -1.27 -4.90
N CYS A 54 1.90 -0.37 -4.08
CA CYS A 54 0.53 -0.46 -3.56
C CYS A 54 -0.22 0.81 -3.97
N PRO A 55 -0.92 0.77 -5.10
CA PRO A 55 -1.63 1.96 -5.56
C PRO A 55 -2.63 2.44 -4.52
N ASP A 56 -2.72 3.74 -4.33
CA ASP A 56 -3.53 4.30 -3.27
C ASP A 56 -5.00 3.87 -3.39
N LYS A 57 -5.53 3.80 -4.59
CA LYS A 57 -6.91 3.40 -4.77
C LYS A 57 -7.14 1.97 -4.35
N LYS A 58 -6.24 1.06 -4.73
CA LYS A 58 -6.37 -0.33 -4.37
C LYS A 58 -6.28 -0.53 -2.87
N VAL A 59 -5.36 0.18 -2.24
CA VAL A 59 -5.21 0.09 -0.79
C VAL A 59 -6.48 0.59 -0.11
N TRP A 60 -7.03 1.68 -0.59
CA TRP A 60 -8.25 2.23 -0.01
C TRP A 60 -9.43 1.28 -0.17
N GLU A 61 -9.55 0.65 -1.32
CA GLU A 61 -10.66 -0.26 -1.58
C GLU A 61 -10.61 -1.50 -0.68
N GLU A 62 -9.40 -1.96 -0.38
CA GLU A 62 -9.26 -3.18 0.41
C GLU A 62 -9.17 -2.91 1.90
N THR A 63 -8.55 -1.82 2.31
CA THR A 63 -8.28 -1.56 3.72
C THR A 63 -9.00 -0.34 4.26
N GLY A 64 -9.49 0.51 3.41
CA GLY A 64 -10.07 1.77 3.84
C GLY A 64 -9.06 2.83 4.17
N TYR A 65 -7.78 2.53 4.01
CA TYR A 65 -6.71 3.47 4.33
C TYR A 65 -6.36 4.30 3.12
N PHE A 66 -6.22 5.58 3.32
CA PHE A 66 -5.79 6.49 2.28
C PHE A 66 -4.94 7.58 2.89
N LYS A 67 -3.71 7.70 2.40
CA LYS A 67 -2.82 8.76 2.86
C LYS A 67 -3.06 9.99 2.01
N ASN A 68 -3.68 10.98 2.62
CA ASN A 68 -3.98 12.22 1.93
C ASN A 68 -2.81 13.19 2.10
N MET A 69 -1.95 13.21 1.10
CA MET A 69 -0.77 14.04 1.18
C MET A 69 -1.08 15.52 1.13
N SER A 70 -2.17 15.88 0.50
CA SER A 70 -2.50 17.28 0.38
C SER A 70 -3.01 17.85 1.68
N ASN A 71 -3.35 17.02 2.62
CA ASN A 71 -3.86 17.48 3.89
C ASN A 71 -2.79 17.97 4.82
N ASP A 72 -1.57 17.69 4.51
CA ASP A 72 -0.48 18.04 5.38
C ASP A 72 -0.39 19.53 5.59
N ASP A 73 -0.73 20.24 4.57
CA ASP A 73 -0.59 21.67 4.58
C ASP A 73 -1.84 22.38 5.02
N VAL A 74 -2.91 21.65 5.12
CA VAL A 74 -4.17 22.29 5.42
C VAL A 74 -4.29 22.74 6.84
N VAL A 75 -3.68 22.07 7.68
CA VAL A 75 -3.83 22.35 9.10
C VAL A 75 -3.19 23.63 9.51
#